data_c8bbf8606678f671a355c7fc4094de72
#
_entry.id   c8bbf8606678f671a355c7fc4094de72
#
_cell.length_a   1.000
_cell.length_b   1.000
_cell.length_c   1.000
_cell.angle_alpha   90.00
_cell.angle_beta   90.00
_cell.angle_gamma   90.00
#
_symmetry.space_group_name_H-M   'P 1'
#
loop_
_entity.id
_entity.type
_entity.pdbx_description
1 polymer ?
#
loop_
_entity_poly.entity_id
_entity_poly.type
_entity_poly.pdbx_seq_one_letter_code
_entity_poly.pdbx_strand_id
1 'polypeptide(L)'
;MAYKWHVLLVMLVGTFMVMLDTTVINVALPTIMNDLDATLGRAQLVISMYLLAIALVIPLTGFLADKFGTKRLYTMCIVGFTLTSALCGLAWDINSLILFRCLQGFAGGITMPLGIALIFRTVGREEQGTMLSYAGLPIFMAPVVGPILSGYLVETFSWRMVFWINVPIGIAGAFMSSTMLRETARVGSLAFDYKGFILAGIGFSTALLALTRVAEDGWTSTTVLGMFMVSAVALVCWVIVELREETPLLDLRIFKNFTYTMAAIVYLVSTLILFSALFLLPVFLQNVRGLSPIETGLFLMPEAAAMAVSVMVAGRLYDKIGPAPLMIPGLLGLFYSMWLLHGLDVTTSDADLVKILFLRGVSIGFMAMPAFTLVFGVHAPEAMARASALTNVLRQVIPAFGIALFATLLQTRMAFHFSRLAQTITPDSLEAVQVLSRLEQVAGQFGASDAIASQAAVQVLVGMVHQRATVNAFHEVFLIGAIIVLLALIPSLILRKPKQVEQAQQSPAGATDQSDGQPASSPASD
;
A
#
# COMPACT_ATOMS: atom_id res chain seq x y z
N MET A 1 -0.64 -6.09 -35.16
CA MET A 1 -0.71 -6.76 -33.85
C MET A 1 -2.13 -7.27 -33.58
N ALA A 2 -2.30 -8.45 -32.96
CA ALA A 2 -3.63 -8.90 -32.54
C ALA A 2 -4.18 -7.93 -31.47
N TYR A 3 -5.48 -7.67 -31.46
CA TYR A 3 -6.14 -6.68 -30.57
C TYR A 3 -5.81 -6.88 -29.08
N LYS A 4 -5.61 -8.13 -28.64
CA LYS A 4 -5.20 -8.47 -27.25
C LYS A 4 -3.93 -7.75 -26.78
N TRP A 5 -2.95 -7.56 -27.67
CA TRP A 5 -1.71 -6.86 -27.36
C TRP A 5 -1.90 -5.34 -27.21
N HIS A 6 -2.83 -4.75 -27.98
CA HIS A 6 -3.20 -3.35 -27.79
C HIS A 6 -3.85 -3.12 -26.43
N VAL A 7 -4.77 -4.01 -26.01
CA VAL A 7 -5.40 -3.96 -24.70
C VAL A 7 -4.36 -4.11 -23.59
N LEU A 8 -3.45 -5.08 -23.71
CA LEU A 8 -2.38 -5.29 -22.74
C LEU A 8 -1.48 -4.08 -22.62
N LEU A 9 -1.04 -3.50 -23.74
CA LEU A 9 -0.13 -2.35 -23.74
C LEU A 9 -0.76 -1.12 -23.08
N VAL A 10 -2.03 -0.82 -23.41
CA VAL A 10 -2.77 0.28 -22.78
C VAL A 10 -2.91 0.06 -21.29
N MET A 11 -3.24 -1.16 -20.86
CA MET A 11 -3.33 -1.51 -19.45
C MET A 11 -1.98 -1.40 -18.72
N LEU A 12 -0.89 -1.87 -19.34
CA LEU A 12 0.45 -1.77 -18.75
C LEU A 12 0.83 -0.32 -18.46
N VAL A 13 0.60 0.59 -19.41
CA VAL A 13 0.90 2.03 -19.25
C VAL A 13 0.07 2.63 -18.12
N GLY A 14 -1.24 2.40 -18.09
CA GLY A 14 -2.10 2.95 -17.04
C GLY A 14 -1.81 2.36 -15.66
N THR A 15 -1.59 1.04 -15.56
CA THR A 15 -1.26 0.39 -14.28
C THR A 15 0.11 0.80 -13.79
N PHE A 16 1.11 0.90 -14.68
CA PHE A 16 2.46 1.35 -14.31
C PHE A 16 2.43 2.78 -13.76
N MET A 17 1.71 3.69 -14.42
CA MET A 17 1.55 5.08 -13.97
C MET A 17 0.96 5.15 -12.56
N VAL A 18 -0.14 4.44 -12.28
CA VAL A 18 -0.79 4.44 -10.95
C VAL A 18 0.10 3.80 -9.89
N MET A 19 0.79 2.68 -10.21
CA MET A 19 1.68 1.99 -9.27
C MET A 19 2.94 2.80 -8.99
N LEU A 20 3.52 3.42 -10.02
CA LEU A 20 4.69 4.29 -9.87
C LEU A 20 4.36 5.47 -8.96
N ASP A 21 3.25 6.16 -9.22
CA ASP A 21 2.75 7.28 -8.42
C ASP A 21 2.59 6.92 -6.93
N THR A 22 2.11 5.71 -6.63
CA THR A 22 1.96 5.21 -5.26
C THR A 22 3.31 5.04 -4.55
N THR A 23 4.38 4.74 -5.28
CA THR A 23 5.70 4.43 -4.70
C THR A 23 6.64 5.63 -4.63
N VAL A 24 6.62 6.50 -5.65
CA VAL A 24 7.53 7.67 -5.72
C VAL A 24 7.27 8.67 -4.59
N ILE A 25 6.02 8.81 -4.14
CA ILE A 25 5.63 9.78 -3.11
C ILE A 25 6.30 9.51 -1.75
N ASN A 26 6.59 8.24 -1.42
CA ASN A 26 7.13 7.87 -0.11
C ASN A 26 8.52 8.47 0.14
N VAL A 27 9.40 8.48 -0.86
CA VAL A 27 10.74 9.06 -0.77
C VAL A 27 10.69 10.60 -0.79
N ALA A 28 9.72 11.17 -1.51
CA ALA A 28 9.52 12.61 -1.60
C ALA A 28 8.90 13.22 -0.32
N LEU A 29 8.26 12.40 0.52
CA LEU A 29 7.43 12.85 1.63
C LEU A 29 8.18 13.75 2.62
N PRO A 30 9.39 13.40 3.11
CA PRO A 30 10.14 14.28 4.03
C PRO A 30 10.47 15.64 3.41
N THR A 31 10.80 15.68 2.12
CA THR A 31 11.04 16.95 1.40
C THR A 31 9.76 17.77 1.27
N ILE A 32 8.61 17.12 0.99
CA ILE A 32 7.29 17.77 0.96
C ILE A 32 6.95 18.36 2.33
N MET A 33 7.21 17.64 3.42
CA MET A 33 6.99 18.12 4.78
C MET A 33 7.75 19.41 5.05
N ASN A 34 9.04 19.44 4.67
CA ASN A 34 9.89 20.60 4.88
C ASN A 34 9.50 21.78 4.00
N ASP A 35 9.15 21.55 2.72
CA ASP A 35 8.80 22.61 1.75
C ASP A 35 7.44 23.24 2.03
N LEU A 36 6.47 22.45 2.53
CA LEU A 36 5.11 22.90 2.82
C LEU A 36 4.86 23.15 4.33
N ASP A 37 5.91 23.12 5.16
CA ASP A 37 5.84 23.29 6.63
C ASP A 37 4.74 22.42 7.27
N ALA A 38 4.73 21.14 6.91
CA ALA A 38 3.69 20.20 7.30
C ALA A 38 4.14 19.24 8.38
N THR A 39 3.25 19.00 9.36
CA THR A 39 3.47 17.94 10.36
C THR A 39 3.43 16.55 9.72
N LEU A 40 4.08 15.57 10.35
CA LEU A 40 4.07 14.18 9.88
C LEU A 40 2.65 13.63 9.73
N GLY A 41 1.74 13.99 10.65
CA GLY A 41 0.33 13.61 10.60
C GLY A 41 -0.40 14.14 9.38
N ARG A 42 -0.11 15.39 8.97
CA ARG A 42 -0.69 15.96 7.75
C ARG A 42 -0.07 15.38 6.49
N ALA A 43 1.24 15.19 6.49
CA ALA A 43 1.94 14.63 5.35
C ALA A 43 1.49 13.19 5.05
N GLN A 44 1.26 12.35 6.08
CA GLN A 44 0.76 10.99 5.89
C GLN A 44 -0.62 10.97 5.18
N LEU A 45 -1.47 12.01 5.35
CA LEU A 45 -2.76 12.10 4.66
C LEU A 45 -2.61 12.19 3.13
N VAL A 46 -1.50 12.72 2.62
CA VAL A 46 -1.20 12.75 1.18
C VAL A 46 -1.20 11.33 0.59
N ILE A 47 -0.74 10.35 1.35
CA ILE A 47 -0.73 8.93 0.95
C ILE A 47 -2.05 8.26 1.31
N SER A 48 -2.49 8.42 2.56
CA SER A 48 -3.64 7.68 3.09
C SER A 48 -4.96 8.08 2.43
N MET A 49 -5.19 9.36 2.16
CA MET A 49 -6.40 9.83 1.48
C MET A 49 -6.44 9.39 0.01
N TYR A 50 -5.29 9.29 -0.65
CA TYR A 50 -5.18 8.72 -1.98
C TYR A 50 -5.57 7.23 -1.99
N LEU A 51 -5.02 6.42 -1.07
CA LEU A 51 -5.35 5.00 -0.95
C LEU A 51 -6.82 4.79 -0.59
N LEU A 52 -7.36 5.62 0.30
CA LEU A 52 -8.77 5.58 0.67
C LEU A 52 -9.68 5.92 -0.51
N ALA A 53 -9.34 6.95 -1.29
CA ALA A 53 -10.09 7.32 -2.49
C ALA A 53 -10.09 6.20 -3.54
N ILE A 54 -8.95 5.53 -3.74
CA ILE A 54 -8.85 4.31 -4.56
C ILE A 54 -9.81 3.24 -4.03
N ALA A 55 -9.78 2.97 -2.72
CA ALA A 55 -10.61 1.95 -2.09
C ALA A 55 -12.11 2.20 -2.32
N LEU A 56 -12.53 3.45 -2.15
CA LEU A 56 -13.94 3.85 -2.30
C LEU A 56 -14.44 3.75 -3.75
N VAL A 57 -13.57 3.96 -4.73
CA VAL A 57 -14.00 3.97 -6.13
C VAL A 57 -13.96 2.58 -6.80
N ILE A 58 -13.16 1.64 -6.30
CA ILE A 58 -13.02 0.29 -6.86
C ILE A 58 -14.39 -0.41 -7.06
N PRO A 59 -15.29 -0.41 -6.07
CA PRO A 59 -16.58 -1.09 -6.22
C PRO A 59 -17.49 -0.48 -7.29
N LEU A 60 -17.31 0.80 -7.60
CA LEU A 60 -18.06 1.49 -8.65
C LEU A 60 -17.63 1.09 -10.06
N THR A 61 -16.50 0.40 -10.22
CA THR A 61 -15.91 0.12 -11.53
C THR A 61 -16.88 -0.59 -12.47
N GLY A 62 -17.59 -1.62 -11.98
CA GLY A 62 -18.57 -2.35 -12.77
C GLY A 62 -19.73 -1.47 -13.23
N PHE A 63 -20.38 -0.80 -12.27
CA PHE A 63 -21.49 0.11 -12.53
C PHE A 63 -21.12 1.23 -13.53
N LEU A 64 -19.96 1.86 -13.33
CA LEU A 64 -19.49 2.94 -14.21
C LEU A 64 -19.12 2.42 -15.61
N ALA A 65 -18.54 1.21 -15.70
CA ALA A 65 -18.21 0.57 -16.98
C ALA A 65 -19.45 0.25 -17.81
N ASP A 66 -20.50 -0.24 -17.17
CA ASP A 66 -21.76 -0.55 -17.83
C ASP A 66 -22.51 0.73 -18.25
N LYS A 67 -22.42 1.80 -17.45
CA LYS A 67 -23.07 3.08 -17.75
C LYS A 67 -22.37 3.87 -18.85
N PHE A 68 -21.04 3.99 -18.79
CA PHE A 68 -20.26 4.87 -19.70
C PHE A 68 -19.60 4.10 -20.86
N GLY A 69 -19.47 2.77 -20.76
CA GLY A 69 -18.67 1.95 -21.63
C GLY A 69 -17.21 1.85 -21.17
N THR A 70 -16.56 0.72 -21.42
CA THR A 70 -15.23 0.44 -20.84
C THR A 70 -14.13 1.32 -21.43
N LYS A 71 -14.13 1.57 -22.74
CA LYS A 71 -13.13 2.44 -23.40
C LYS A 71 -13.23 3.87 -22.88
N ARG A 72 -14.44 4.44 -22.91
CA ARG A 72 -14.66 5.84 -22.47
C ARG A 72 -14.26 6.00 -21.00
N LEU A 73 -14.74 5.09 -20.14
CA LEU A 73 -14.41 5.14 -18.72
C LEU A 73 -12.89 5.06 -18.48
N TYR A 74 -12.22 4.11 -19.13
CA TYR A 74 -10.76 3.96 -19.00
C TYR A 74 -10.01 5.23 -19.42
N THR A 75 -10.39 5.81 -20.58
CA THR A 75 -9.80 7.06 -21.07
C THR A 75 -10.06 8.23 -20.13
N MET A 76 -11.31 8.36 -19.61
CA MET A 76 -11.65 9.40 -18.63
C MET A 76 -10.83 9.26 -17.34
N CYS A 77 -10.61 8.04 -16.85
CA CYS A 77 -9.81 7.77 -15.67
C CYS A 77 -8.34 8.16 -15.87
N ILE A 78 -7.74 7.81 -17.00
CA ILE A 78 -6.35 8.22 -17.30
C ILE A 78 -6.24 9.74 -17.45
N VAL A 79 -7.15 10.39 -18.16
CA VAL A 79 -7.18 11.85 -18.30
C VAL A 79 -7.37 12.51 -16.93
N GLY A 80 -8.35 12.04 -16.14
CA GLY A 80 -8.60 12.55 -14.79
C GLY A 80 -7.38 12.40 -13.88
N PHE A 81 -6.73 11.22 -13.89
CA PHE A 81 -5.50 10.99 -13.15
C PHE A 81 -4.37 11.93 -13.58
N THR A 82 -4.20 12.12 -14.89
CA THR A 82 -3.16 13.00 -15.45
C THR A 82 -3.38 14.45 -15.03
N LEU A 83 -4.61 14.95 -15.14
CA LEU A 83 -4.97 16.31 -14.74
C LEU A 83 -4.79 16.53 -13.24
N THR A 84 -5.26 15.59 -12.42
CA THR A 84 -5.11 15.69 -10.95
C THR A 84 -3.66 15.52 -10.52
N SER A 85 -2.86 14.73 -11.24
CA SER A 85 -1.41 14.66 -11.02
C SER A 85 -0.73 16.00 -11.31
N ALA A 86 -1.09 16.67 -12.41
CA ALA A 86 -0.60 18.02 -12.68
C ALA A 86 -1.01 19.02 -11.56
N LEU A 87 -2.24 18.92 -11.06
CA LEU A 87 -2.70 19.74 -9.91
C LEU A 87 -1.89 19.44 -8.64
N CYS A 88 -1.55 18.19 -8.36
CA CYS A 88 -0.64 17.84 -7.26
C CYS A 88 0.73 18.53 -7.41
N GLY A 89 1.28 18.56 -8.62
CA GLY A 89 2.53 19.26 -8.92
C GLY A 89 2.44 20.80 -8.81
N LEU A 90 1.23 21.35 -8.84
CA LEU A 90 0.93 22.78 -8.67
C LEU A 90 0.45 23.13 -7.25
N ALA A 91 0.41 22.18 -6.31
CA ALA A 91 -0.07 22.41 -4.96
C ALA A 91 0.75 23.49 -4.24
N TRP A 92 0.04 24.43 -3.58
CA TRP A 92 0.62 25.58 -2.89
C TRP A 92 0.71 25.38 -1.36
N ASP A 93 -0.05 24.44 -0.81
CA ASP A 93 -0.01 24.04 0.58
C ASP A 93 -0.34 22.54 0.73
N ILE A 94 -0.18 22.01 1.95
CA ILE A 94 -0.42 20.59 2.23
C ILE A 94 -1.90 20.20 2.05
N ASN A 95 -2.84 21.11 2.31
CA ASN A 95 -4.27 20.84 2.20
C ASN A 95 -4.71 20.71 0.74
N SER A 96 -4.21 21.62 -0.13
CA SER A 96 -4.42 21.53 -1.58
C SER A 96 -3.84 20.24 -2.14
N LEU A 97 -2.64 19.84 -1.68
CA LEU A 97 -2.04 18.57 -2.08
C LEU A 97 -2.89 17.36 -1.66
N ILE A 98 -3.37 17.33 -0.41
CA ILE A 98 -4.26 16.27 0.09
C ILE A 98 -5.54 16.19 -0.75
N LEU A 99 -6.18 17.33 -1.03
CA LEU A 99 -7.38 17.38 -1.86
C LEU A 99 -7.11 16.83 -3.28
N PHE A 100 -6.05 17.28 -3.92
CA PHE A 100 -5.69 16.83 -5.28
C PHE A 100 -5.32 15.35 -5.30
N ARG A 101 -4.65 14.84 -4.27
CA ARG A 101 -4.38 13.40 -4.09
C ARG A 101 -5.66 12.58 -3.93
N CYS A 102 -6.63 13.09 -3.19
CA CYS A 102 -7.95 12.45 -3.07
C CYS A 102 -8.63 12.34 -4.46
N LEU A 103 -8.67 13.42 -5.23
CA LEU A 103 -9.20 13.43 -6.59
C LEU A 103 -8.43 12.49 -7.53
N GLN A 104 -7.10 12.45 -7.41
CA GLN A 104 -6.23 11.56 -8.17
C GLN A 104 -6.50 10.09 -7.84
N GLY A 105 -6.72 9.76 -6.57
CA GLY A 105 -7.09 8.43 -6.12
C GLY A 105 -8.43 7.96 -6.72
N PHE A 106 -9.45 8.82 -6.75
CA PHE A 106 -10.73 8.53 -7.42
C PHE A 106 -10.54 8.24 -8.93
N ALA A 107 -9.71 9.00 -9.61
CA ALA A 107 -9.44 8.78 -11.03
C ALA A 107 -8.62 7.50 -11.27
N GLY A 108 -7.57 7.26 -10.47
CA GLY A 108 -6.65 6.12 -10.64
C GLY A 108 -7.22 4.78 -10.23
N GLY A 109 -8.11 4.75 -9.22
CA GLY A 109 -8.57 3.51 -8.60
C GLY A 109 -9.38 2.57 -9.51
N ILE A 110 -9.99 3.11 -10.56
CA ILE A 110 -10.75 2.33 -11.57
C ILE A 110 -9.82 1.69 -12.61
N THR A 111 -8.64 2.27 -12.84
CA THR A 111 -7.76 1.90 -13.97
C THR A 111 -7.37 0.43 -13.95
N MET A 112 -6.91 -0.10 -12.82
CA MET A 112 -6.47 -1.50 -12.72
C MET A 112 -7.63 -2.50 -12.81
N PRO A 113 -8.74 -2.39 -12.05
CA PRO A 113 -9.87 -3.32 -12.18
C PRO A 113 -10.47 -3.34 -13.59
N LEU A 114 -10.59 -2.17 -14.20
CA LEU A 114 -11.14 -2.05 -15.55
C LEU A 114 -10.19 -2.64 -16.61
N GLY A 115 -8.88 -2.48 -16.44
CA GLY A 115 -7.88 -3.10 -17.31
C GLY A 115 -7.93 -4.63 -17.25
N ILE A 116 -8.06 -5.21 -16.06
CA ILE A 116 -8.23 -6.66 -15.86
C ILE A 116 -9.53 -7.13 -16.55
N ALA A 117 -10.64 -6.41 -16.39
CA ALA A 117 -11.90 -6.73 -17.04
C ALA A 117 -11.80 -6.69 -18.57
N LEU A 118 -11.05 -5.74 -19.13
CA LEU A 118 -10.78 -5.65 -20.58
C LEU A 118 -9.98 -6.86 -21.08
N ILE A 119 -8.99 -7.35 -20.33
CA ILE A 119 -8.24 -8.56 -20.67
C ILE A 119 -9.18 -9.76 -20.72
N PHE A 120 -9.98 -9.99 -19.67
CA PHE A 120 -10.91 -11.12 -19.61
C PHE A 120 -11.95 -11.12 -20.76
N ARG A 121 -12.39 -9.94 -21.21
CA ARG A 121 -13.31 -9.80 -22.35
C ARG A 121 -12.65 -10.00 -23.72
N THR A 122 -11.33 -9.85 -23.80
CA THR A 122 -10.60 -9.84 -25.08
C THR A 122 -9.87 -11.13 -25.38
N VAL A 123 -9.52 -11.90 -24.33
CA VAL A 123 -8.63 -13.05 -24.43
C VAL A 123 -9.38 -14.33 -24.04
N GLY A 124 -9.19 -15.40 -24.84
CA GLY A 124 -9.74 -16.73 -24.53
C GLY A 124 -9.18 -17.30 -23.22
N ARG A 125 -9.91 -18.20 -22.57
CA ARG A 125 -9.56 -18.77 -21.26
C ARG A 125 -8.15 -19.35 -21.20
N GLU A 126 -7.66 -19.93 -22.28
CA GLU A 126 -6.33 -20.55 -22.36
C GLU A 126 -5.18 -19.55 -22.24
N GLU A 127 -5.37 -18.31 -22.69
CA GLU A 127 -4.33 -17.27 -22.69
C GLU A 127 -4.48 -16.26 -21.54
N GLN A 128 -5.57 -16.31 -20.77
CA GLN A 128 -5.84 -15.33 -19.69
C GLN A 128 -4.74 -15.32 -18.64
N GLY A 129 -4.24 -16.49 -18.22
CA GLY A 129 -3.17 -16.61 -17.24
C GLY A 129 -1.88 -15.93 -17.69
N THR A 130 -1.50 -16.11 -18.95
CA THR A 130 -0.31 -15.48 -19.54
C THR A 130 -0.48 -13.96 -19.64
N MET A 131 -1.64 -13.48 -20.06
CA MET A 131 -1.92 -12.04 -20.17
C MET A 131 -1.95 -11.36 -18.80
N LEU A 132 -2.53 -12.01 -17.78
CA LEU A 132 -2.51 -11.52 -16.40
C LEU A 132 -1.11 -11.49 -15.81
N SER A 133 -0.25 -12.45 -16.15
CA SER A 133 1.15 -12.44 -15.73
C SER A 133 1.90 -11.23 -16.28
N TYR A 134 1.71 -10.90 -17.55
CA TYR A 134 2.26 -9.66 -18.13
C TYR A 134 1.65 -8.40 -17.49
N ALA A 135 0.32 -8.40 -17.26
CA ALA A 135 -0.38 -7.29 -16.61
C ALA A 135 0.10 -7.05 -15.16
N GLY A 136 0.67 -8.05 -14.51
CA GLY A 136 1.27 -7.96 -13.18
C GLY A 136 2.66 -7.31 -13.17
N LEU A 137 3.37 -7.21 -14.29
CA LEU A 137 4.73 -6.65 -14.34
C LEU A 137 4.86 -5.26 -13.69
N PRO A 138 3.96 -4.29 -13.94
CA PRO A 138 4.02 -2.98 -13.30
C PRO A 138 3.97 -3.04 -11.77
N ILE A 139 3.23 -3.99 -11.20
CA ILE A 139 3.07 -4.14 -9.75
C ILE A 139 4.41 -4.46 -9.08
N PHE A 140 5.26 -5.23 -9.76
CA PHE A 140 6.58 -5.61 -9.25
C PHE A 140 7.68 -4.62 -9.62
N MET A 141 7.57 -3.96 -10.78
CA MET A 141 8.58 -3.00 -11.24
C MET A 141 8.48 -1.65 -10.54
N ALA A 142 7.28 -1.17 -10.26
CA ALA A 142 7.08 0.15 -9.66
C ALA A 142 7.74 0.32 -8.28
N PRO A 143 7.68 -0.65 -7.35
CA PRO A 143 8.39 -0.56 -6.07
C PRO A 143 9.93 -0.56 -6.21
N VAL A 144 10.47 -1.13 -7.28
CA VAL A 144 11.93 -1.14 -7.54
C VAL A 144 12.38 0.19 -8.15
N VAL A 145 11.65 0.66 -9.17
CA VAL A 145 12.00 1.88 -9.93
C VAL A 145 11.61 3.15 -9.17
N GLY A 146 10.47 3.10 -8.44
CA GLY A 146 9.87 4.27 -7.79
C GLY A 146 10.80 5.01 -6.84
N PRO A 147 11.40 4.36 -5.85
CA PRO A 147 12.28 5.03 -4.89
C PRO A 147 13.51 5.70 -5.54
N ILE A 148 14.15 5.02 -6.49
CA ILE A 148 15.32 5.57 -7.22
C ILE A 148 14.92 6.78 -8.05
N LEU A 149 13.84 6.63 -8.82
CA LEU A 149 13.33 7.70 -9.67
C LEU A 149 12.88 8.90 -8.82
N SER A 150 12.20 8.63 -7.71
CA SER A 150 11.78 9.67 -6.78
C SER A 150 12.98 10.40 -6.20
N GLY A 151 13.98 9.67 -5.68
CA GLY A 151 15.20 10.25 -5.14
C GLY A 151 15.88 11.18 -6.13
N TYR A 152 16.07 10.70 -7.38
CA TYR A 152 16.68 11.50 -8.44
C TYR A 152 15.87 12.77 -8.77
N LEU A 153 14.55 12.64 -8.93
CA LEU A 153 13.68 13.78 -9.28
C LEU A 153 13.63 14.82 -8.15
N VAL A 154 13.55 14.36 -6.90
CA VAL A 154 13.45 15.24 -5.72
C VAL A 154 14.75 16.01 -5.51
N GLU A 155 15.90 15.33 -5.63
CA GLU A 155 17.21 15.93 -5.37
C GLU A 155 17.67 16.84 -6.51
N THR A 156 17.43 16.44 -7.78
CA THR A 156 17.93 17.18 -8.96
C THR A 156 17.04 18.36 -9.33
N PHE A 157 15.73 18.24 -9.13
CA PHE A 157 14.75 19.24 -9.57
C PHE A 157 13.88 19.75 -8.43
N SER A 158 12.84 19.00 -8.07
CA SER A 158 11.89 19.31 -7.00
C SER A 158 11.00 18.09 -6.74
N TRP A 159 10.46 17.98 -5.51
CA TRP A 159 9.43 17.00 -5.21
C TRP A 159 8.19 17.06 -6.12
N ARG A 160 7.90 18.23 -6.68
CA ARG A 160 6.78 18.42 -7.62
C ARG A 160 6.93 17.57 -8.89
N MET A 161 8.17 17.24 -9.28
CA MET A 161 8.45 16.42 -10.47
C MET A 161 7.96 14.97 -10.34
N VAL A 162 7.78 14.45 -9.11
CA VAL A 162 7.21 13.11 -8.90
C VAL A 162 5.75 13.03 -9.39
N PHE A 163 5.06 14.15 -9.46
CA PHE A 163 3.72 14.26 -10.05
C PHE A 163 3.75 14.59 -11.54
N TRP A 164 4.65 15.49 -11.94
CA TRP A 164 4.77 15.91 -13.33
C TRP A 164 5.22 14.78 -14.27
N ILE A 165 5.95 13.77 -13.76
CA ILE A 165 6.35 12.60 -14.57
C ILE A 165 5.15 11.78 -15.05
N ASN A 166 4.04 11.82 -14.34
CA ASN A 166 2.81 11.14 -14.74
C ASN A 166 2.13 11.82 -15.94
N VAL A 167 2.40 13.12 -16.15
CA VAL A 167 1.73 13.88 -17.22
C VAL A 167 2.07 13.37 -18.62
N PRO A 168 3.34 13.23 -19.03
CA PRO A 168 3.67 12.68 -20.34
C PRO A 168 3.21 11.21 -20.48
N ILE A 169 3.32 10.40 -19.43
CA ILE A 169 2.86 9.01 -19.44
C ILE A 169 1.33 8.96 -19.62
N GLY A 170 0.62 9.82 -18.89
CA GLY A 170 -0.84 9.89 -18.95
C GLY A 170 -1.37 10.41 -20.29
N ILE A 171 -0.71 11.39 -20.90
CA ILE A 171 -1.05 11.86 -22.25
C ILE A 171 -0.88 10.72 -23.27
N ALA A 172 0.25 10.00 -23.21
CA ALA A 172 0.49 8.83 -24.06
C ALA A 172 -0.57 7.74 -23.80
N GLY A 173 -0.87 7.42 -22.53
CA GLY A 173 -1.89 6.45 -22.15
C GLY A 173 -3.31 6.84 -22.60
N ALA A 174 -3.69 8.12 -22.50
CA ALA A 174 -4.96 8.63 -22.97
C ALA A 174 -5.09 8.55 -24.50
N PHE A 175 -4.02 8.92 -25.22
CA PHE A 175 -3.97 8.76 -26.67
C PHE A 175 -4.08 7.29 -27.09
N MET A 176 -3.31 6.41 -26.47
CA MET A 176 -3.35 4.97 -26.76
C MET A 176 -4.73 4.37 -26.43
N SER A 177 -5.31 4.70 -25.28
CA SER A 177 -6.64 4.19 -24.90
C SER A 177 -7.74 4.66 -25.87
N SER A 178 -7.67 5.93 -26.31
CA SER A 178 -8.66 6.50 -27.23
C SER A 178 -8.57 5.91 -28.64
N THR A 179 -7.39 5.51 -29.09
CA THR A 179 -7.15 5.01 -30.47
C THR A 179 -7.18 3.49 -30.55
N MET A 180 -6.61 2.78 -29.55
CA MET A 180 -6.40 1.33 -29.60
C MET A 180 -7.54 0.51 -29.00
N LEU A 181 -8.27 1.06 -27.99
CA LEU A 181 -9.38 0.34 -27.39
C LEU A 181 -10.65 0.44 -28.23
N ARG A 182 -11.42 -0.65 -28.23
CA ARG A 182 -12.76 -0.70 -28.82
C ARG A 182 -13.81 -0.47 -27.76
N GLU A 183 -14.89 0.25 -28.10
CA GLU A 183 -15.99 0.45 -27.15
C GLU A 183 -16.76 -0.85 -26.95
N THR A 184 -17.19 -1.10 -25.72
CA THR A 184 -18.07 -2.23 -25.39
C THR A 184 -19.51 -1.79 -25.34
N ALA A 185 -20.41 -2.70 -25.67
CA ALA A 185 -21.84 -2.46 -25.53
C ALA A 185 -22.18 -2.07 -24.09
N ARG A 186 -22.98 -1.00 -23.94
CA ARG A 186 -23.50 -0.58 -22.65
C ARG A 186 -24.58 -1.55 -22.21
N VAL A 187 -24.47 -2.05 -21.00
CA VAL A 187 -25.52 -2.87 -20.38
C VAL A 187 -26.42 -1.94 -19.58
N GLY A 188 -27.75 -2.10 -19.69
CA GLY A 188 -28.69 -1.23 -18.97
C GLY A 188 -28.47 -1.24 -17.45
N SER A 189 -29.02 -0.22 -16.78
CA SER A 189 -28.74 0.16 -15.38
C SER A 189 -28.81 -1.02 -14.40
N LEU A 190 -27.65 -1.35 -13.83
CA LEU A 190 -27.57 -2.13 -12.60
C LEU A 190 -27.92 -1.24 -11.41
N ALA A 191 -28.60 -1.78 -10.41
CA ALA A 191 -28.85 -1.08 -9.15
C ALA A 191 -27.50 -0.80 -8.46
N PHE A 192 -27.31 0.43 -8.01
CA PHE A 192 -26.11 0.84 -7.29
C PHE A 192 -26.45 1.10 -5.81
N ASP A 193 -25.71 0.48 -4.91
CA ASP A 193 -25.85 0.72 -3.47
C ASP A 193 -25.21 2.06 -3.07
N TYR A 194 -25.97 3.16 -3.27
CA TYR A 194 -25.51 4.50 -2.86
C TYR A 194 -25.44 4.66 -1.34
N LYS A 195 -26.25 3.89 -0.57
CA LYS A 195 -26.27 3.96 0.90
C LYS A 195 -24.99 3.36 1.48
N GLY A 196 -24.62 2.15 1.05
CA GLY A 196 -23.37 1.52 1.42
C GLY A 196 -22.16 2.37 1.04
N PHE A 197 -22.15 2.96 -0.16
CA PHE A 197 -21.09 3.84 -0.62
C PHE A 197 -20.91 5.10 0.26
N ILE A 198 -21.99 5.82 0.57
CA ILE A 198 -21.93 7.04 1.40
C ILE A 198 -21.50 6.70 2.84
N LEU A 199 -22.08 5.65 3.42
CA LEU A 199 -21.76 5.24 4.79
C LEU A 199 -20.30 4.77 4.93
N ALA A 200 -19.79 3.99 3.97
CA ALA A 200 -18.38 3.60 3.92
C ALA A 200 -17.47 4.84 3.77
N GLY A 201 -17.81 5.76 2.87
CA GLY A 201 -17.08 7.00 2.66
C GLY A 201 -16.99 7.85 3.92
N ILE A 202 -18.11 8.12 4.58
CA ILE A 202 -18.14 8.86 5.84
C ILE A 202 -17.36 8.11 6.92
N GLY A 203 -17.63 6.82 7.10
CA GLY A 203 -17.04 6.01 8.17
C GLY A 203 -15.53 5.93 8.08
N PHE A 204 -15.00 5.52 6.94
CA PHE A 204 -13.55 5.38 6.76
C PHE A 204 -12.83 6.74 6.74
N SER A 205 -13.39 7.78 6.10
CA SER A 205 -12.75 9.09 6.05
C SER A 205 -12.69 9.75 7.43
N THR A 206 -13.78 9.69 8.21
CA THR A 206 -13.79 10.28 9.56
C THR A 206 -12.90 9.52 10.53
N ALA A 207 -12.80 8.17 10.42
CA ALA A 207 -11.87 7.38 11.22
C ALA A 207 -10.41 7.75 10.93
N LEU A 208 -10.07 7.90 9.63
CA LEU A 208 -8.71 8.27 9.21
C LEU A 208 -8.32 9.66 9.71
N LEU A 209 -9.23 10.63 9.56
CA LEU A 209 -9.03 11.99 10.05
C LEU A 209 -8.94 12.04 11.59
N ALA A 210 -9.79 11.28 12.30
CA ALA A 210 -9.70 11.16 13.75
C ALA A 210 -8.33 10.66 14.19
N LEU A 211 -7.83 9.60 13.53
CA LEU A 211 -6.53 9.03 13.85
C LEU A 211 -5.39 10.06 13.69
N THR A 212 -5.44 10.86 12.63
CA THR A 212 -4.45 11.92 12.40
C THR A 212 -4.50 12.99 13.49
N ARG A 213 -5.71 13.38 13.91
CA ARG A 213 -5.91 14.39 14.95
C ARG A 213 -5.48 13.94 16.34
N VAL A 214 -5.40 12.64 16.60
CA VAL A 214 -4.87 12.12 17.88
C VAL A 214 -3.49 12.64 18.20
N ALA A 215 -2.62 12.81 17.20
CA ALA A 215 -1.26 13.28 17.41
C ALA A 215 -1.19 14.75 17.84
N GLU A 216 -2.17 15.57 17.45
CA GLU A 216 -2.25 17.00 17.76
C GLU A 216 -3.09 17.25 19.03
N ASP A 217 -4.27 16.64 19.11
CA ASP A 217 -5.29 16.93 20.12
C ASP A 217 -5.31 15.89 21.28
N GLY A 218 -4.64 14.76 21.12
CA GLY A 218 -4.64 13.63 22.08
C GLY A 218 -5.87 12.71 21.97
N TRP A 219 -5.73 11.50 22.53
CA TRP A 219 -6.77 10.45 22.50
C TRP A 219 -8.08 10.82 23.24
N THR A 220 -7.99 11.70 24.22
CA THR A 220 -9.13 12.10 25.10
C THR A 220 -9.83 13.36 24.62
N SER A 221 -9.39 13.98 23.54
CA SER A 221 -10.01 15.17 22.97
C SER A 221 -11.46 14.90 22.57
N THR A 222 -12.36 15.82 22.92
CA THR A 222 -13.78 15.74 22.55
C THR A 222 -13.98 15.70 21.04
N THR A 223 -13.15 16.42 20.29
CA THR A 223 -13.18 16.42 18.82
C THR A 223 -12.81 15.02 18.27
N VAL A 224 -11.72 14.44 18.76
CA VAL A 224 -11.25 13.10 18.34
C VAL A 224 -12.27 12.02 18.68
N LEU A 225 -12.79 12.02 19.92
CA LEU A 225 -13.83 11.10 20.34
C LEU A 225 -15.13 11.26 19.54
N GLY A 226 -15.53 12.50 19.24
CA GLY A 226 -16.69 12.78 18.40
C GLY A 226 -16.52 12.23 16.98
N MET A 227 -15.33 12.42 16.37
CA MET A 227 -15.02 11.86 15.05
C MET A 227 -15.02 10.32 15.06
N PHE A 228 -14.44 9.68 16.07
CA PHE A 228 -14.51 8.21 16.20
C PHE A 228 -15.94 7.72 16.41
N MET A 229 -16.77 8.45 17.15
CA MET A 229 -18.18 8.11 17.33
C MET A 229 -18.94 8.18 16.01
N VAL A 230 -18.80 9.27 15.24
CA VAL A 230 -19.39 9.41 13.89
C VAL A 230 -18.94 8.27 12.98
N SER A 231 -17.64 7.97 12.98
CA SER A 231 -17.09 6.86 12.21
C SER A 231 -17.69 5.53 12.61
N ALA A 232 -17.74 5.23 13.92
CA ALA A 232 -18.27 3.96 14.44
C ALA A 232 -19.76 3.79 14.06
N VAL A 233 -20.58 4.83 14.22
CA VAL A 233 -22.00 4.81 13.82
C VAL A 233 -22.12 4.58 12.31
N ALA A 234 -21.37 5.31 11.49
CA ALA A 234 -21.43 5.16 10.04
C ALA A 234 -20.99 3.75 9.58
N LEU A 235 -19.91 3.20 10.16
CA LEU A 235 -19.42 1.85 9.81
C LEU A 235 -20.36 0.75 10.31
N VAL A 236 -20.98 0.90 11.48
CA VAL A 236 -22.00 -0.05 11.96
C VAL A 236 -23.22 -0.04 11.03
N CYS A 237 -23.71 1.16 10.67
CA CYS A 237 -24.80 1.28 9.70
C CYS A 237 -24.42 0.69 8.34
N TRP A 238 -23.19 0.93 7.88
CA TRP A 238 -22.66 0.34 6.65
C TRP A 238 -22.68 -1.19 6.70
N VAL A 239 -22.15 -1.81 7.75
CA VAL A 239 -22.18 -3.27 7.92
C VAL A 239 -23.61 -3.81 7.90
N ILE A 240 -24.56 -3.12 8.57
CA ILE A 240 -25.97 -3.52 8.58
C ILE A 240 -26.58 -3.45 7.17
N VAL A 241 -26.29 -2.39 6.41
CA VAL A 241 -26.75 -2.23 5.02
C VAL A 241 -26.18 -3.34 4.14
N GLU A 242 -24.85 -3.55 4.15
CA GLU A 242 -24.17 -4.58 3.34
C GLU A 242 -24.65 -6.01 3.65
N LEU A 243 -25.03 -6.29 4.91
CA LEU A 243 -25.56 -7.60 5.29
C LEU A 243 -27.04 -7.80 4.91
N ARG A 244 -27.81 -6.72 4.72
CA ARG A 244 -29.24 -6.78 4.41
C ARG A 244 -29.54 -6.65 2.92
N GLU A 245 -28.71 -5.89 2.19
CA GLU A 245 -28.92 -5.62 0.77
C GLU A 245 -28.79 -6.91 -0.06
N GLU A 246 -29.63 -7.06 -1.08
CA GLU A 246 -29.57 -8.21 -2.01
C GLU A 246 -28.36 -8.09 -2.95
N THR A 247 -28.04 -6.86 -3.36
CA THR A 247 -26.89 -6.53 -4.21
C THR A 247 -25.94 -5.58 -3.49
N PRO A 248 -25.23 -6.08 -2.44
CA PRO A 248 -24.34 -5.23 -1.63
C PRO A 248 -23.16 -4.73 -2.47
N LEU A 249 -22.64 -3.56 -2.08
CA LEU A 249 -21.41 -2.99 -2.66
C LEU A 249 -20.23 -3.91 -2.41
N LEU A 250 -20.13 -4.41 -1.18
CA LEU A 250 -19.10 -5.35 -0.72
C LEU A 250 -19.76 -6.51 0.04
N ASP A 251 -19.71 -7.71 -0.48
CA ASP A 251 -20.33 -8.88 0.15
C ASP A 251 -19.53 -9.34 1.38
N LEU A 252 -19.85 -8.79 2.55
CA LEU A 252 -19.22 -9.16 3.83
C LEU A 252 -19.53 -10.61 4.26
N ARG A 253 -20.53 -11.25 3.67
CA ARG A 253 -20.89 -12.66 3.97
C ARG A 253 -19.77 -13.63 3.60
N ILE A 254 -18.83 -13.22 2.75
CA ILE A 254 -17.65 -13.99 2.36
C ILE A 254 -16.75 -14.33 3.56
N PHE A 255 -16.72 -13.47 4.58
CA PHE A 255 -15.98 -13.75 5.83
C PHE A 255 -16.52 -14.96 6.62
N LYS A 256 -17.68 -15.50 6.28
CA LYS A 256 -18.15 -16.79 6.83
C LYS A 256 -17.27 -17.96 6.37
N ASN A 257 -16.56 -17.82 5.25
CA ASN A 257 -15.58 -18.81 4.83
C ASN A 257 -14.31 -18.67 5.66
N PHE A 258 -14.08 -19.64 6.54
CA PHE A 258 -12.96 -19.63 7.49
C PHE A 258 -11.59 -19.54 6.80
N THR A 259 -11.39 -20.32 5.73
CA THR A 259 -10.11 -20.33 4.99
C THR A 259 -9.83 -18.98 4.34
N TYR A 260 -10.87 -18.37 3.72
CA TYR A 260 -10.76 -17.01 3.19
C TYR A 260 -10.39 -16.01 4.27
N THR A 261 -11.08 -16.03 5.40
CA THR A 261 -10.86 -15.08 6.49
C THR A 261 -9.44 -15.17 7.04
N MET A 262 -8.95 -16.39 7.30
CA MET A 262 -7.57 -16.60 7.78
C MET A 262 -6.52 -16.15 6.75
N ALA A 263 -6.73 -16.48 5.48
CA ALA A 263 -5.84 -16.03 4.40
C ALA A 263 -5.88 -14.50 4.22
N ALA A 264 -7.07 -13.89 4.28
CA ALA A 264 -7.25 -12.45 4.19
C ALA A 264 -6.54 -11.72 5.34
N ILE A 265 -6.61 -12.21 6.58
CA ILE A 265 -5.90 -11.62 7.72
C ILE A 265 -4.39 -11.60 7.45
N VAL A 266 -3.79 -12.72 7.04
CA VAL A 266 -2.36 -12.77 6.75
C VAL A 266 -1.99 -11.84 5.59
N TYR A 267 -2.78 -11.83 4.52
CA TYR A 267 -2.55 -10.96 3.37
C TYR A 267 -2.66 -9.48 3.73
N LEU A 268 -3.66 -9.09 4.52
CA LEU A 268 -3.88 -7.70 4.93
C LEU A 268 -2.81 -7.22 5.93
N VAL A 269 -2.36 -8.09 6.85
CA VAL A 269 -1.22 -7.78 7.73
C VAL A 269 0.05 -7.56 6.92
N SER A 270 0.33 -8.41 5.90
CA SER A 270 1.49 -8.20 5.02
C SER A 270 1.46 -6.85 4.31
N THR A 271 0.28 -6.50 3.81
CA THR A 271 0.08 -5.23 3.09
C THR A 271 0.20 -4.03 4.04
N LEU A 272 -0.36 -4.13 5.24
CA LEU A 272 -0.24 -3.11 6.28
C LEU A 272 1.23 -2.84 6.62
N ILE A 273 2.00 -3.88 6.93
CA ILE A 273 3.42 -3.74 7.31
C ILE A 273 4.27 -3.24 6.14
N LEU A 274 4.01 -3.70 4.91
CA LEU A 274 4.71 -3.22 3.72
C LEU A 274 4.54 -1.70 3.56
N PHE A 275 3.30 -1.22 3.51
CA PHE A 275 3.03 0.20 3.26
C PHE A 275 3.42 1.10 4.43
N SER A 276 3.25 0.62 5.68
CA SER A 276 3.71 1.37 6.86
C SER A 276 5.21 1.58 6.85
N ALA A 277 5.99 0.58 6.45
CA ALA A 277 7.42 0.74 6.38
C ALA A 277 7.88 1.53 5.14
N LEU A 278 7.19 1.43 4.00
CA LEU A 278 7.43 2.32 2.86
C LEU A 278 7.22 3.80 3.21
N PHE A 279 6.40 4.09 4.23
CA PHE A 279 6.24 5.42 4.82
C PHE A 279 7.33 5.73 5.85
N LEU A 280 7.54 4.84 6.84
CA LEU A 280 8.41 5.09 7.99
C LEU A 280 9.91 5.11 7.64
N LEU A 281 10.35 4.22 6.74
CA LEU A 281 11.77 4.11 6.41
C LEU A 281 12.35 5.36 5.75
N PRO A 282 11.73 5.98 4.74
CA PRO A 282 12.21 7.26 4.22
C PRO A 282 12.28 8.36 5.29
N VAL A 283 11.28 8.42 6.18
CA VAL A 283 11.26 9.39 7.28
C VAL A 283 12.46 9.16 8.24
N PHE A 284 12.75 7.91 8.58
CA PHE A 284 13.91 7.57 9.40
C PHE A 284 15.23 7.89 8.71
N LEU A 285 15.39 7.47 7.45
CA LEU A 285 16.63 7.63 6.70
C LEU A 285 16.96 9.11 6.46
N GLN A 286 15.98 9.93 6.10
CA GLN A 286 16.20 11.34 5.82
C GLN A 286 16.25 12.19 7.08
N ASN A 287 15.31 12.04 8.02
CA ASN A 287 15.20 12.93 9.19
C ASN A 287 16.11 12.53 10.35
N VAL A 288 16.43 11.23 10.50
CA VAL A 288 17.27 10.74 11.61
C VAL A 288 18.73 10.53 11.19
N ARG A 289 18.93 9.91 10.02
CA ARG A 289 20.28 9.64 9.48
C ARG A 289 20.82 10.74 8.57
N GLY A 290 19.98 11.69 8.16
CA GLY A 290 20.39 12.81 7.30
C GLY A 290 20.73 12.41 5.86
N LEU A 291 20.24 11.24 5.38
CA LEU A 291 20.50 10.80 4.02
C LEU A 291 19.73 11.65 3.02
N SER A 292 20.31 11.84 1.84
CA SER A 292 19.64 12.49 0.74
C SER A 292 18.49 11.63 0.20
N PRO A 293 17.52 12.21 -0.53
CA PRO A 293 16.43 11.46 -1.17
C PRO A 293 16.93 10.36 -2.11
N ILE A 294 18.02 10.60 -2.88
CA ILE A 294 18.58 9.60 -3.79
C ILE A 294 19.24 8.45 -3.02
N GLU A 295 20.00 8.76 -1.98
CA GLU A 295 20.58 7.74 -1.09
C GLU A 295 19.47 6.90 -0.45
N THR A 296 18.40 7.54 0.04
CA THR A 296 17.22 6.85 0.57
C THR A 296 16.63 5.88 -0.46
N GLY A 297 16.46 6.31 -1.71
CA GLY A 297 15.99 5.45 -2.80
C GLY A 297 16.90 4.25 -3.05
N LEU A 298 18.21 4.45 -3.04
CA LEU A 298 19.19 3.38 -3.21
C LEU A 298 19.18 2.38 -2.03
N PHE A 299 18.99 2.85 -0.79
CA PHE A 299 18.84 1.98 0.38
C PHE A 299 17.57 1.10 0.33
N LEU A 300 16.48 1.59 -0.27
CA LEU A 300 15.22 0.84 -0.39
C LEU A 300 15.23 -0.14 -1.58
N MET A 301 16.10 0.04 -2.57
CA MET A 301 16.16 -0.80 -3.76
C MET A 301 16.39 -2.30 -3.46
N PRO A 302 17.33 -2.71 -2.57
CA PRO A 302 17.58 -4.10 -2.25
C PRO A 302 16.34 -4.81 -1.69
N GLU A 303 15.52 -4.13 -0.88
CA GLU A 303 14.26 -4.65 -0.37
C GLU A 303 13.25 -4.91 -1.49
N ALA A 304 13.05 -3.93 -2.36
CA ALA A 304 12.11 -4.04 -3.46
C ALA A 304 12.52 -5.12 -4.47
N ALA A 305 13.82 -5.21 -4.79
CA ALA A 305 14.37 -6.24 -5.66
C ALA A 305 14.22 -7.65 -5.05
N ALA A 306 14.56 -7.80 -3.76
CA ALA A 306 14.42 -9.05 -3.03
C ALA A 306 12.95 -9.50 -2.97
N MET A 307 12.01 -8.57 -2.72
CA MET A 307 10.58 -8.84 -2.74
C MET A 307 10.11 -9.33 -4.11
N ALA A 308 10.49 -8.66 -5.20
CA ALA A 308 10.09 -9.03 -6.55
C ALA A 308 10.55 -10.44 -6.92
N VAL A 309 11.82 -10.78 -6.62
CA VAL A 309 12.36 -12.13 -6.86
C VAL A 309 11.64 -13.17 -6.00
N SER A 310 11.44 -12.86 -4.71
CA SER A 310 10.81 -13.78 -3.77
C SER A 310 9.36 -14.09 -4.09
N VAL A 311 8.58 -13.10 -4.57
CA VAL A 311 7.21 -13.32 -5.06
C VAL A 311 7.18 -14.33 -6.21
N MET A 312 8.11 -14.22 -7.18
CA MET A 312 8.19 -15.17 -8.31
C MET A 312 8.60 -16.58 -7.85
N VAL A 313 9.55 -16.68 -6.92
CA VAL A 313 9.99 -17.96 -6.36
C VAL A 313 8.87 -18.59 -5.53
N ALA A 314 8.23 -17.81 -4.66
CA ALA A 314 7.11 -18.27 -3.82
C ALA A 314 5.93 -18.76 -4.67
N GLY A 315 5.61 -18.08 -5.78
CA GLY A 315 4.57 -18.52 -6.71
C GLY A 315 4.84 -19.92 -7.29
N ARG A 316 6.09 -20.17 -7.75
CA ARG A 316 6.47 -21.50 -8.28
C ARG A 316 6.53 -22.60 -7.21
N LEU A 317 6.93 -22.25 -6.00
CA LEU A 317 7.00 -23.20 -4.89
C LEU A 317 5.61 -23.50 -4.31
N TYR A 318 4.69 -22.57 -4.35
CA TYR A 318 3.32 -22.72 -3.85
C TYR A 318 2.63 -23.97 -4.42
N ASP A 319 2.77 -24.20 -5.73
CA ASP A 319 2.17 -25.35 -6.39
C ASP A 319 2.75 -26.69 -5.89
N LYS A 320 4.03 -26.70 -5.48
CA LYS A 320 4.74 -27.90 -5.05
C LYS A 320 4.56 -28.23 -3.57
N ILE A 321 4.75 -27.23 -2.70
CA ILE A 321 4.83 -27.46 -1.25
C ILE A 321 3.63 -26.86 -0.47
N GLY A 322 2.75 -26.10 -1.16
CA GLY A 322 1.59 -25.50 -0.55
C GLY A 322 1.88 -24.19 0.20
N PRO A 323 0.85 -23.58 0.84
CA PRO A 323 0.95 -22.24 1.44
C PRO A 323 1.75 -22.20 2.75
N ALA A 324 1.48 -23.07 3.71
CA ALA A 324 2.03 -23.00 5.06
C ALA A 324 3.58 -23.07 5.12
N PRO A 325 4.28 -23.96 4.38
CA PRO A 325 5.74 -24.00 4.36
C PRO A 325 6.40 -22.73 3.80
N LEU A 326 5.66 -21.90 3.08
CA LEU A 326 6.15 -20.62 2.54
C LEU A 326 5.80 -19.46 3.47
N MET A 327 4.55 -19.42 3.95
CA MET A 327 4.05 -18.32 4.76
C MET A 327 4.70 -18.26 6.15
N ILE A 328 4.93 -19.43 6.79
CA ILE A 328 5.48 -19.47 8.15
C ILE A 328 6.92 -18.93 8.18
N PRO A 329 7.88 -19.42 7.35
CA PRO A 329 9.21 -18.83 7.29
C PRO A 329 9.20 -17.35 6.86
N GLY A 330 8.29 -16.96 5.94
CA GLY A 330 8.10 -15.58 5.55
C GLY A 330 7.69 -14.69 6.72
N LEU A 331 6.72 -15.11 7.53
CA LEU A 331 6.28 -14.40 8.73
C LEU A 331 7.38 -14.32 9.80
N LEU A 332 8.10 -15.42 10.06
CA LEU A 332 9.19 -15.44 11.01
C LEU A 332 10.35 -14.54 10.57
N GLY A 333 10.70 -14.56 9.29
CA GLY A 333 11.71 -13.67 8.73
C GLY A 333 11.28 -12.19 8.78
N LEU A 334 9.99 -11.90 8.53
CA LEU A 334 9.45 -10.54 8.66
C LEU A 334 9.44 -10.07 10.12
N PHE A 335 9.02 -10.92 11.06
CA PHE A 335 9.12 -10.65 12.49
C PHE A 335 10.57 -10.33 12.89
N TYR A 336 11.51 -11.18 12.49
CA TYR A 336 12.92 -11.00 12.83
C TYR A 336 13.50 -9.73 12.20
N SER A 337 13.14 -9.39 10.97
CA SER A 337 13.58 -8.13 10.35
C SER A 337 13.01 -6.90 11.07
N MET A 338 11.74 -6.93 11.52
CA MET A 338 11.14 -5.88 12.32
C MET A 338 11.80 -5.75 13.70
N TRP A 339 12.16 -6.88 14.31
CA TRP A 339 12.93 -6.92 15.55
C TRP A 339 14.32 -6.29 15.39
N LEU A 340 15.02 -6.57 14.28
CA LEU A 340 16.29 -5.93 13.97
C LEU A 340 16.13 -4.42 13.74
N LEU A 341 15.06 -3.98 13.08
CA LEU A 341 14.73 -2.57 12.92
C LEU A 341 14.42 -1.86 14.25
N HIS A 342 13.89 -2.58 15.26
CA HIS A 342 13.74 -2.06 16.61
C HIS A 342 15.09 -1.68 17.25
N GLY A 343 16.19 -2.33 16.88
CA GLY A 343 17.54 -2.02 17.38
C GLY A 343 18.32 -1.00 16.54
N LEU A 344 17.70 -0.34 15.55
CA LEU A 344 18.38 0.64 14.71
C LEU A 344 18.78 1.88 15.52
N ASP A 345 20.04 2.31 15.34
CA ASP A 345 20.54 3.58 15.86
C ASP A 345 21.17 4.38 14.70
N VAL A 346 21.48 5.65 14.97
CA VAL A 346 22.17 6.54 14.03
C VAL A 346 23.51 5.94 13.58
N THR A 347 24.15 5.16 14.46
CA THR A 347 25.46 4.50 14.25
C THR A 347 25.38 3.15 13.55
N THR A 348 24.18 2.62 13.27
CA THR A 348 24.03 1.33 12.58
C THR A 348 24.70 1.36 11.21
N SER A 349 25.52 0.35 10.88
CA SER A 349 26.24 0.31 9.61
C SER A 349 25.28 0.20 8.42
N ASP A 350 25.66 0.82 7.31
CA ASP A 350 24.87 0.77 6.07
C ASP A 350 24.70 -0.66 5.57
N ALA A 351 25.76 -1.47 5.68
CA ALA A 351 25.71 -2.86 5.27
C ALA A 351 24.71 -3.69 6.08
N ASP A 352 24.57 -3.43 7.38
CA ASP A 352 23.60 -4.15 8.22
C ASP A 352 22.18 -3.70 7.93
N LEU A 353 21.97 -2.40 7.70
CA LEU A 353 20.67 -1.89 7.29
C LEU A 353 20.22 -2.53 5.95
N VAL A 354 21.10 -2.58 4.94
CA VAL A 354 20.80 -3.23 3.65
C VAL A 354 20.48 -4.71 3.83
N LYS A 355 21.19 -5.45 4.70
CA LYS A 355 20.88 -6.87 5.00
C LYS A 355 19.49 -7.03 5.62
N ILE A 356 19.13 -6.14 6.56
CA ILE A 356 17.81 -6.17 7.21
C ILE A 356 16.71 -5.90 6.19
N LEU A 357 16.88 -4.89 5.33
CA LEU A 357 15.92 -4.55 4.28
C LEU A 357 15.79 -5.67 3.24
N PHE A 358 16.91 -6.27 2.83
CA PHE A 358 16.91 -7.43 1.93
C PHE A 358 16.14 -8.62 2.54
N LEU A 359 16.43 -8.98 3.79
CA LEU A 359 15.71 -10.04 4.51
C LEU A 359 14.22 -9.75 4.59
N ARG A 360 13.87 -8.49 4.85
CA ARG A 360 12.47 -8.04 4.91
C ARG A 360 11.77 -8.20 3.56
N GLY A 361 12.41 -7.81 2.45
CA GLY A 361 11.88 -8.00 1.10
C GLY A 361 11.64 -9.46 0.76
N VAL A 362 12.61 -10.35 1.04
CA VAL A 362 12.47 -11.81 0.89
C VAL A 362 11.25 -12.30 1.68
N SER A 363 11.15 -11.90 2.94
CA SER A 363 10.10 -12.35 3.86
C SER A 363 8.70 -11.94 3.40
N ILE A 364 8.54 -10.70 2.94
CA ILE A 364 7.27 -10.19 2.40
C ILE A 364 6.85 -11.01 1.16
N GLY A 365 7.78 -11.28 0.24
CA GLY A 365 7.47 -12.06 -0.97
C GLY A 365 6.99 -13.47 -0.66
N PHE A 366 7.66 -14.17 0.27
CA PHE A 366 7.29 -15.53 0.70
C PHE A 366 5.97 -15.58 1.49
N MET A 367 5.58 -14.50 2.15
CA MET A 367 4.33 -14.42 2.89
C MET A 367 3.16 -13.96 2.01
N ALA A 368 3.34 -12.86 1.26
CA ALA A 368 2.26 -12.20 0.55
C ALA A 368 1.70 -13.02 -0.62
N MET A 369 2.57 -13.69 -1.40
CA MET A 369 2.14 -14.42 -2.59
C MET A 369 1.26 -15.63 -2.27
N PRO A 370 1.61 -16.53 -1.33
CA PRO A 370 0.72 -17.63 -0.96
C PRO A 370 -0.60 -17.15 -0.34
N ALA A 371 -0.55 -16.11 0.51
CA ALA A 371 -1.75 -15.54 1.10
C ALA A 371 -2.68 -14.96 0.04
N PHE A 372 -2.14 -14.21 -0.93
CA PHE A 372 -2.88 -13.72 -2.09
C PHE A 372 -3.55 -14.87 -2.87
N THR A 373 -2.79 -15.91 -3.19
CA THR A 373 -3.31 -17.07 -3.95
C THR A 373 -4.44 -17.78 -3.19
N LEU A 374 -4.33 -17.93 -1.87
CA LEU A 374 -5.39 -18.51 -1.05
C LEU A 374 -6.66 -17.67 -1.04
N VAL A 375 -6.53 -16.34 -0.87
CA VAL A 375 -7.69 -15.43 -0.86
C VAL A 375 -8.52 -15.55 -2.14
N PHE A 376 -7.86 -15.67 -3.29
CA PHE A 376 -8.55 -15.76 -4.58
C PHE A 376 -8.90 -17.20 -4.99
N GLY A 377 -8.23 -18.23 -4.45
CA GLY A 377 -8.40 -19.63 -4.84
C GLY A 377 -9.47 -20.41 -4.07
N VAL A 378 -10.07 -19.84 -3.01
CA VAL A 378 -10.98 -20.59 -2.10
C VAL A 378 -12.43 -20.58 -2.55
N HIS A 379 -12.81 -19.79 -3.54
CA HIS A 379 -14.20 -19.57 -3.93
C HIS A 379 -14.57 -20.24 -5.24
N ALA A 380 -15.85 -20.67 -5.33
CA ALA A 380 -16.47 -21.01 -6.60
C ALA A 380 -16.41 -19.79 -7.55
N PRO A 381 -16.37 -20.00 -8.87
CA PRO A 381 -16.21 -18.91 -9.85
C PRO A 381 -17.20 -17.74 -9.68
N GLU A 382 -18.42 -18.04 -9.24
CA GLU A 382 -19.48 -17.04 -9.02
C GLU A 382 -19.21 -16.13 -7.79
N ALA A 383 -18.61 -16.67 -6.74
CA ALA A 383 -18.24 -15.93 -5.53
C ALA A 383 -16.88 -15.23 -5.66
N MET A 384 -16.04 -15.64 -6.62
CA MET A 384 -14.70 -15.12 -6.83
C MET A 384 -14.70 -13.60 -7.15
N ALA A 385 -15.65 -13.14 -7.95
CA ALA A 385 -15.74 -11.72 -8.30
C ALA A 385 -16.03 -10.84 -7.07
N ARG A 386 -16.94 -11.30 -6.18
CA ARG A 386 -17.30 -10.61 -4.93
C ARG A 386 -16.13 -10.63 -3.92
N ALA A 387 -15.48 -11.78 -3.76
CA ALA A 387 -14.28 -11.91 -2.92
C ALA A 387 -13.14 -11.02 -3.41
N SER A 388 -12.95 -10.94 -4.72
CA SER A 388 -11.96 -10.06 -5.34
C SER A 388 -12.25 -8.58 -5.07
N ALA A 389 -13.49 -8.13 -5.24
CA ALA A 389 -13.88 -6.75 -4.97
C ALA A 389 -13.61 -6.37 -3.51
N LEU A 390 -14.07 -7.18 -2.56
CA LEU A 390 -13.85 -6.96 -1.13
C LEU A 390 -12.36 -6.94 -0.78
N THR A 391 -11.60 -7.93 -1.25
CA THR A 391 -10.15 -8.01 -0.99
C THR A 391 -9.39 -6.81 -1.55
N ASN A 392 -9.75 -6.36 -2.76
CA ASN A 392 -9.09 -5.19 -3.37
C ASN A 392 -9.39 -3.90 -2.61
N VAL A 393 -10.61 -3.72 -2.10
CA VAL A 393 -10.94 -2.57 -1.24
C VAL A 393 -10.16 -2.64 0.06
N LEU A 394 -10.17 -3.78 0.76
CA LEU A 394 -9.44 -3.96 2.01
C LEU A 394 -7.92 -3.76 1.83
N ARG A 395 -7.36 -4.19 0.70
CA ARG A 395 -5.97 -3.97 0.33
C ARG A 395 -5.58 -2.49 0.24
N GLN A 396 -6.52 -1.58 0.04
CA GLN A 396 -6.27 -0.14 0.02
C GLN A 396 -6.62 0.51 1.36
N VAL A 397 -7.73 0.10 1.98
CA VAL A 397 -8.19 0.65 3.26
C VAL A 397 -7.19 0.32 4.38
N ILE A 398 -6.77 -0.95 4.51
CA ILE A 398 -5.91 -1.38 5.62
C ILE A 398 -4.54 -0.67 5.62
N PRO A 399 -3.82 -0.52 4.49
CA PRO A 399 -2.61 0.30 4.46
C PRO A 399 -2.84 1.77 4.79
N ALA A 400 -3.93 2.38 4.32
CA ALA A 400 -4.24 3.77 4.64
C ALA A 400 -4.35 3.98 6.15
N PHE A 401 -5.07 3.09 6.84
CA PHE A 401 -5.15 3.09 8.30
C PHE A 401 -3.82 2.72 8.96
N GLY A 402 -3.08 1.78 8.39
CA GLY A 402 -1.76 1.39 8.87
C GLY A 402 -0.79 2.56 8.91
N ILE A 403 -0.67 3.29 7.80
CA ILE A 403 0.18 4.48 7.70
C ILE A 403 -0.25 5.52 8.74
N ALA A 404 -1.55 5.81 8.84
CA ALA A 404 -2.07 6.76 9.81
C ALA A 404 -1.79 6.33 11.26
N LEU A 405 -2.02 5.07 11.59
CA LEU A 405 -1.75 4.51 12.92
C LEU A 405 -0.28 4.62 13.28
N PHE A 406 0.62 4.15 12.41
CA PHE A 406 2.05 4.17 12.67
C PHE A 406 2.62 5.60 12.71
N ALA A 407 2.12 6.53 11.89
CA ALA A 407 2.49 7.94 11.97
C ALA A 407 2.04 8.57 13.29
N THR A 408 0.81 8.32 13.73
CA THR A 408 0.27 8.79 15.00
C THR A 408 1.05 8.22 16.19
N LEU A 409 1.33 6.91 16.17
CA LEU A 409 2.15 6.27 17.18
C LEU A 409 3.55 6.88 17.23
N LEU A 410 4.18 7.10 16.09
CA LEU A 410 5.50 7.73 16.02
C LEU A 410 5.48 9.12 16.65
N GLN A 411 4.52 9.98 16.28
CA GLN A 411 4.42 11.34 16.81
C GLN A 411 4.15 11.37 18.32
N THR A 412 3.19 10.56 18.79
CA THR A 412 2.86 10.51 20.22
C THR A 412 4.01 9.96 21.05
N ARG A 413 4.76 8.97 20.53
CA ARG A 413 5.94 8.41 21.21
C ARG A 413 7.14 9.35 21.15
N MET A 414 7.32 10.09 20.05
CA MET A 414 8.34 11.16 20.00
C MET A 414 8.09 12.21 21.07
N ALA A 415 6.87 12.71 21.20
CA ALA A 415 6.50 13.69 22.22
C ALA A 415 6.69 13.14 23.63
N PHE A 416 6.32 11.88 23.88
CA PHE A 416 6.52 11.22 25.17
C PHE A 416 8.01 11.09 25.53
N HIS A 417 8.83 10.56 24.62
CA HIS A 417 10.28 10.41 24.88
C HIS A 417 10.98 11.75 25.00
N PHE A 418 10.59 12.74 24.19
CA PHE A 418 11.14 14.10 24.31
C PHE A 418 10.84 14.69 25.68
N SER A 419 9.59 14.64 26.13
CA SER A 419 9.20 15.13 27.44
C SER A 419 9.96 14.42 28.57
N ARG A 420 10.08 13.09 28.50
CA ARG A 420 10.80 12.29 29.48
C ARG A 420 12.30 12.61 29.53
N LEU A 421 12.95 12.73 28.38
CA LEU A 421 14.36 13.09 28.30
C LEU A 421 14.58 14.52 28.75
N ALA A 422 13.73 15.47 28.38
CA ALA A 422 13.81 16.86 28.83
C ALA A 422 13.70 16.99 30.35
N GLN A 423 12.90 16.16 31.04
CA GLN A 423 12.80 16.14 32.49
C GLN A 423 14.07 15.64 33.19
N THR A 424 14.93 14.86 32.53
CA THR A 424 16.20 14.40 33.07
C THR A 424 17.32 15.42 32.89
N ILE A 425 17.14 16.42 32.03
CA ILE A 425 18.11 17.49 31.76
C ILE A 425 17.72 18.69 32.62
N THR A 426 18.15 18.66 33.87
CA THR A 426 17.94 19.75 34.82
C THR A 426 19.25 20.56 34.98
N PRO A 427 19.18 21.83 35.43
CA PRO A 427 20.38 22.62 35.73
C PRO A 427 21.32 21.96 36.72
N ASP A 428 20.80 21.06 37.57
CA ASP A 428 21.56 20.31 38.58
C ASP A 428 22.15 19.00 38.03
N SER A 429 21.79 18.61 36.80
CA SER A 429 22.34 17.41 36.15
C SER A 429 23.80 17.65 35.75
N LEU A 430 24.72 16.96 36.43
CA LEU A 430 26.16 17.07 36.15
C LEU A 430 26.48 16.74 34.67
N GLU A 431 25.82 15.76 34.12
CA GLU A 431 25.98 15.34 32.71
C GLU A 431 25.50 16.41 31.73
N ALA A 432 24.36 17.03 31.99
CA ALA A 432 23.80 18.10 31.15
C ALA A 432 24.72 19.33 31.16
N VAL A 433 25.21 19.73 32.34
CA VAL A 433 26.16 20.85 32.51
C VAL A 433 27.46 20.57 31.78
N GLN A 434 28.01 19.35 31.88
CA GLN A 434 29.23 18.96 31.16
C GLN A 434 29.06 18.97 29.64
N VAL A 435 27.93 18.50 29.14
CA VAL A 435 27.64 18.54 27.70
C VAL A 435 27.48 19.97 27.21
N LEU A 436 26.73 20.80 27.94
CA LEU A 436 26.56 22.21 27.58
C LEU A 436 27.91 22.95 27.57
N SER A 437 28.74 22.79 28.62
CA SER A 437 30.06 23.46 28.68
C SER A 437 30.99 23.03 27.54
N ARG A 438 30.95 21.76 27.14
CA ARG A 438 31.71 21.29 25.96
C ARG A 438 31.21 21.91 24.66
N LEU A 439 29.89 21.98 24.47
CA LEU A 439 29.27 22.60 23.30
C LEU A 439 29.57 24.10 23.22
N GLU A 440 29.54 24.80 24.36
CA GLU A 440 29.93 26.21 24.47
C GLU A 440 31.41 26.42 24.10
N GLN A 441 32.31 25.56 24.62
CA GLN A 441 33.74 25.59 24.25
C GLN A 441 33.94 25.39 22.74
N VAL A 442 33.26 24.45 22.15
CA VAL A 442 33.31 24.22 20.68
C VAL A 442 32.82 25.45 19.93
N ALA A 443 31.70 26.04 20.30
CA ALA A 443 31.16 27.24 19.66
C ALA A 443 32.11 28.44 19.82
N GLY A 444 32.75 28.58 20.98
CA GLY A 444 33.76 29.60 21.25
C GLY A 444 35.01 29.46 20.36
N GLN A 445 35.45 28.22 20.03
CA GLN A 445 36.55 27.98 19.09
C GLN A 445 36.28 28.48 17.68
N PHE A 446 35.00 28.55 17.28
CA PHE A 446 34.58 29.14 16.01
C PHE A 446 34.32 30.65 16.07
N GLY A 447 34.72 31.32 17.15
CA GLY A 447 34.66 32.78 17.28
C GLY A 447 33.30 33.32 17.74
N ALA A 448 32.41 32.49 18.27
CA ALA A 448 31.15 32.94 18.82
C ALA A 448 31.37 33.68 20.15
N SER A 449 30.64 34.78 20.38
CA SER A 449 30.61 35.42 21.72
C SER A 449 29.93 34.49 22.73
N ASP A 450 30.25 34.63 24.02
CA ASP A 450 29.71 33.75 25.08
C ASP A 450 28.20 33.60 25.04
N ALA A 451 27.46 34.69 24.77
CA ALA A 451 25.99 34.65 24.64
C ALA A 451 25.52 33.84 23.42
N ILE A 452 26.21 33.95 22.27
CA ILE A 452 25.90 33.19 21.05
C ILE A 452 26.29 31.74 21.26
N ALA A 453 27.44 31.47 21.90
CA ALA A 453 27.90 30.11 22.18
C ALA A 453 26.94 29.37 23.11
N SER A 454 26.43 30.00 24.15
CA SER A 454 25.46 29.40 25.09
C SER A 454 24.11 29.13 24.38
N GLN A 455 23.61 30.07 23.60
CA GLN A 455 22.37 29.85 22.83
C GLN A 455 22.52 28.72 21.80
N ALA A 456 23.64 28.66 21.08
CA ALA A 456 23.93 27.59 20.12
C ALA A 456 24.06 26.23 20.82
N ALA A 457 24.74 26.17 21.98
CA ALA A 457 24.89 24.96 22.77
C ALA A 457 23.51 24.38 23.20
N VAL A 458 22.60 25.26 23.68
CA VAL A 458 21.24 24.86 24.04
C VAL A 458 20.47 24.32 22.82
N GLN A 459 20.57 25.00 21.68
CA GLN A 459 19.90 24.52 20.45
C GLN A 459 20.41 23.15 20.00
N VAL A 460 21.74 22.94 20.04
CA VAL A 460 22.35 21.65 19.72
C VAL A 460 21.88 20.56 20.70
N LEU A 461 21.87 20.87 22.01
CA LEU A 461 21.39 19.93 23.02
C LEU A 461 19.92 19.55 22.80
N VAL A 462 19.06 20.53 22.53
CA VAL A 462 17.63 20.26 22.18
C VAL A 462 17.52 19.39 20.93
N GLY A 463 18.34 19.66 19.92
CA GLY A 463 18.42 18.83 18.71
C GLY A 463 18.83 17.37 19.01
N MET A 464 19.86 17.17 19.87
CA MET A 464 20.28 15.83 20.30
C MET A 464 19.18 15.09 21.07
N VAL A 465 18.48 15.78 21.96
CA VAL A 465 17.32 15.22 22.70
C VAL A 465 16.21 14.83 21.75
N HIS A 466 15.90 15.70 20.79
CA HIS A 466 14.87 15.43 19.79
C HIS A 466 15.25 14.22 18.91
N GLN A 467 16.48 14.15 18.44
CA GLN A 467 16.99 13.02 17.66
C GLN A 467 16.90 11.71 18.46
N ARG A 468 17.33 11.71 19.73
CA ARG A 468 17.25 10.52 20.59
C ARG A 468 15.82 10.10 20.88
N ALA A 469 14.93 11.06 21.14
CA ALA A 469 13.50 10.81 21.31
C ALA A 469 12.88 10.19 20.06
N THR A 470 13.28 10.68 18.90
CA THR A 470 12.84 10.14 17.60
C THR A 470 13.30 8.70 17.39
N VAL A 471 14.58 8.39 17.64
CA VAL A 471 15.10 7.01 17.55
C VAL A 471 14.35 6.08 18.49
N ASN A 472 14.14 6.47 19.75
CA ASN A 472 13.39 5.66 20.71
C ASN A 472 11.94 5.43 20.27
N ALA A 473 11.30 6.43 19.67
CA ALA A 473 9.94 6.29 19.11
C ALA A 473 9.91 5.30 17.94
N PHE A 474 10.89 5.33 17.03
CA PHE A 474 11.01 4.34 15.95
C PHE A 474 11.20 2.93 16.48
N HIS A 475 12.02 2.76 17.55
CA HIS A 475 12.19 1.47 18.22
C HIS A 475 10.84 0.87 18.66
N GLU A 476 10.01 1.65 19.35
CA GLU A 476 8.70 1.19 19.80
C GLU A 476 7.75 0.90 18.65
N VAL A 477 7.74 1.74 17.64
CA VAL A 477 6.88 1.57 16.45
C VAL A 477 7.24 0.31 15.67
N PHE A 478 8.52 0.01 15.45
CA PHE A 478 8.94 -1.23 14.81
C PHE A 478 8.66 -2.46 15.67
N LEU A 479 8.78 -2.35 17.00
CA LEU A 479 8.40 -3.42 17.93
C LEU A 479 6.89 -3.74 17.85
N ILE A 480 6.04 -2.71 17.79
CA ILE A 480 4.59 -2.90 17.59
C ILE A 480 4.33 -3.60 16.25
N GLY A 481 5.02 -3.19 15.19
CA GLY A 481 4.98 -3.87 13.89
C GLY A 481 5.38 -5.34 13.98
N ALA A 482 6.44 -5.66 14.70
CA ALA A 482 6.87 -7.04 14.95
C ALA A 482 5.78 -7.87 15.66
N ILE A 483 5.15 -7.31 16.69
CA ILE A 483 4.06 -7.98 17.42
C ILE A 483 2.87 -8.26 16.50
N ILE A 484 2.49 -7.30 15.65
CA ILE A 484 1.39 -7.48 14.68
C ILE A 484 1.71 -8.63 13.70
N VAL A 485 2.96 -8.71 13.22
CA VAL A 485 3.41 -9.82 12.36
C VAL A 485 3.35 -11.16 13.10
N LEU A 486 3.77 -11.19 14.36
CA LEU A 486 3.74 -12.41 15.18
C LEU A 486 2.30 -12.92 15.39
N LEU A 487 1.34 -12.02 15.59
CA LEU A 487 -0.07 -12.39 15.69
C LEU A 487 -0.62 -12.99 14.39
N ALA A 488 -0.12 -12.58 13.23
CA ALA A 488 -0.49 -13.18 11.94
C ALA A 488 0.06 -14.60 11.73
N LEU A 489 0.98 -15.06 12.58
CA LEU A 489 1.45 -16.45 12.57
C LEU A 489 0.33 -17.42 12.98
N ILE A 490 -0.57 -17.02 13.90
CA ILE A 490 -1.68 -17.87 14.37
C ILE A 490 -2.58 -18.31 13.20
N PRO A 491 -3.17 -17.42 12.39
CA PRO A 491 -3.96 -17.84 11.25
C PRO A 491 -3.16 -18.61 10.20
N SER A 492 -1.86 -18.31 10.03
CA SER A 492 -1.02 -19.01 9.03
C SER A 492 -0.77 -20.49 9.39
N LEU A 493 -0.67 -20.83 10.68
CA LEU A 493 -0.51 -22.21 11.16
C LEU A 493 -1.76 -23.07 10.91
N ILE A 494 -2.93 -22.46 10.84
CA ILE A 494 -4.21 -23.15 10.64
C ILE A 494 -4.48 -23.40 9.14
N LEU A 495 -3.87 -22.59 8.25
CA LEU A 495 -4.10 -22.66 6.81
C LEU A 495 -3.46 -23.91 6.20
N ARG A 496 -4.29 -24.73 5.55
CA ARG A 496 -3.88 -25.91 4.79
C ARG A 496 -4.20 -25.73 3.31
N LYS A 497 -3.56 -26.52 2.45
CA LYS A 497 -3.86 -26.53 1.00
C LYS A 497 -5.35 -26.87 0.79
N PRO A 498 -6.11 -26.07 0.01
CA PRO A 498 -7.51 -26.39 -0.27
C PRO A 498 -7.63 -27.74 -0.98
N LYS A 499 -8.53 -28.62 -0.52
CA LYS A 499 -8.77 -29.97 -1.09
C LYS A 499 -9.11 -29.99 -2.57
N GLN A 500 -9.65 -28.92 -3.13
CA GLN A 500 -9.98 -28.84 -4.57
C GLN A 500 -8.76 -28.83 -5.49
N VAL A 501 -7.62 -28.34 -5.05
CA VAL A 501 -6.36 -28.35 -5.82
C VAL A 501 -5.77 -29.78 -5.83
N GLU A 502 -5.98 -30.57 -4.78
CA GLU A 502 -5.58 -31.98 -4.71
C GLU A 502 -6.38 -32.86 -5.68
N GLN A 503 -7.68 -32.60 -5.82
CA GLN A 503 -8.54 -33.39 -6.74
C GLN A 503 -8.26 -33.10 -8.22
N ALA A 504 -7.91 -31.85 -8.57
CA ALA A 504 -7.53 -31.49 -9.94
C ALA A 504 -6.17 -32.07 -10.36
N GLN A 505 -5.26 -32.32 -9.40
CA GLN A 505 -3.95 -32.95 -9.65
C GLN A 505 -4.01 -34.48 -9.60
N GLN A 506 -5.05 -35.07 -9.01
CA GLN A 506 -5.26 -36.52 -8.91
C GLN A 506 -6.17 -37.09 -10.00
N SER A 507 -6.77 -36.26 -10.85
CA SER A 507 -7.50 -36.74 -12.02
C SER A 507 -6.47 -37.24 -13.03
N PRO A 508 -6.38 -38.57 -13.30
CA PRO A 508 -5.40 -39.07 -14.24
C PRO A 508 -5.73 -38.55 -15.63
N ALA A 509 -4.75 -37.88 -16.24
CA ALA A 509 -4.71 -37.67 -17.67
C ALA A 509 -4.58 -39.04 -18.33
N GLY A 510 -5.72 -39.64 -18.69
CA GLY A 510 -5.69 -40.96 -19.28
C GLY A 510 -6.99 -41.74 -19.17
N ALA A 511 -8.12 -41.12 -19.45
CA ALA A 511 -9.28 -41.85 -19.94
C ALA A 511 -9.47 -41.46 -21.43
N THR A 512 -8.54 -42.00 -22.23
CA THR A 512 -8.78 -42.10 -23.67
C THR A 512 -10.05 -42.88 -23.89
N ASP A 513 -10.99 -42.24 -24.51
CA ASP A 513 -12.17 -42.71 -25.16
C ASP A 513 -11.88 -44.03 -25.96
N GLN A 514 -12.27 -45.17 -25.41
CA GLN A 514 -12.48 -46.39 -26.10
C GLN A 514 -13.98 -46.70 -26.01
N SER A 515 -14.77 -46.02 -26.80
CA SER A 515 -16.05 -46.51 -27.25
C SER A 515 -15.89 -46.93 -28.70
N ASP A 516 -15.47 -48.14 -28.81
CA ASP A 516 -15.44 -48.91 -30.07
C ASP A 516 -16.78 -48.87 -30.79
N GLY A 517 -16.64 -48.76 -32.10
CA GLY A 517 -17.72 -48.80 -33.04
C GLY A 517 -18.58 -50.05 -32.97
N GLN A 518 -19.85 -49.85 -32.90
CA GLN A 518 -20.82 -50.81 -33.46
C GLN A 518 -21.50 -50.17 -34.68
N PRO A 519 -21.48 -50.84 -35.82
CA PRO A 519 -22.20 -50.33 -37.00
C PRO A 519 -23.70 -50.54 -36.82
N ALA A 520 -24.45 -49.46 -36.97
CA ALA A 520 -25.91 -49.52 -37.07
C ALA A 520 -26.35 -50.30 -38.31
N SER A 521 -26.98 -51.45 -38.11
CA SER A 521 -27.72 -52.17 -39.10
C SER A 521 -29.02 -51.41 -39.41
N SER A 522 -29.15 -51.02 -40.64
CA SER A 522 -30.38 -50.55 -41.28
C SER A 522 -31.48 -51.66 -41.29
N PRO A 523 -32.75 -51.35 -41.04
CA PRO A 523 -33.85 -52.13 -41.57
C PRO A 523 -34.41 -51.46 -42.79
N ALA A 524 -34.47 -52.24 -43.87
CA ALA A 524 -35.23 -51.93 -45.07
C ALA A 524 -36.75 -52.16 -44.86
N SER A 525 -37.47 -51.32 -45.54
CA SER A 525 -38.75 -51.51 -46.16
C SER A 525 -39.83 -52.40 -45.51
N ASP A 526 -40.96 -51.85 -45.13
CA ASP A 526 -42.23 -51.94 -45.92
C ASP A 526 -43.19 -50.84 -45.49
#